data_a0cf9cf4212f32c6160b0a89ba80cd14
#
_entry.id   a0cf9cf4212f32c6160b0a89ba80cd14
#
_cell.length_a   1.000
_cell.length_b   1.000
_cell.length_c   1.000
_cell.angle_alpha   90.00
_cell.angle_beta   90.00
_cell.angle_gamma   90.00
#
_symmetry.space_group_name_H-M   'P 1'
#
loop_
_entity.id
_entity.type
_entity.pdbx_description
1 polymer ?
#
loop_
_entity_poly.entity_id
_entity_poly.type
_entity_poly.pdbx_seq_one_letter_code
_entity_poly.pdbx_strand_id
1 'polypeptide(L)'
;MINWPFFLHRCLGSVERQTFTDYEIILTHSGLMAANSNRAIQSAKGEIIKILYLDDYFAHPNALQVIADNFKGGWLVTGCEHDNGEQRFNPHFPSWNEKFAEGINTIGSPSVLAFENKNPELFDEKLSWMLDVELYLRLFERYGSPTYVNDVNVVIGCGEHQTTYVLSPEEKQKEVEYVVKKYA
;
A
#
# COMPACT_ATOMS: atom_id res chain seq x y z
N MET A 1 19.28 7.29 -12.86
CA MET A 1 18.12 8.20 -13.14
C MET A 1 16.88 7.35 -13.11
N ILE A 2 15.86 7.75 -12.31
CA ILE A 2 14.60 6.99 -12.15
C ILE A 2 13.82 7.02 -13.46
N ASN A 3 13.45 5.84 -13.98
CA ASN A 3 12.66 5.72 -15.22
C ASN A 3 11.15 5.68 -14.92
N TRP A 4 10.59 6.82 -14.55
CA TRP A 4 9.16 6.94 -14.24
C TRP A 4 8.22 6.44 -15.36
N PRO A 5 8.47 6.71 -16.65
CA PRO A 5 7.66 6.15 -17.74
C PRO A 5 7.63 4.62 -17.76
N PHE A 6 8.75 3.96 -17.46
CA PHE A 6 8.82 2.50 -17.39
C PHE A 6 7.94 1.97 -16.25
N PHE A 7 8.04 2.55 -15.06
CA PHE A 7 7.23 2.14 -13.91
C PHE A 7 5.74 2.33 -14.18
N LEU A 8 5.34 3.49 -14.72
CA LEU A 8 3.95 3.77 -15.08
C LEU A 8 3.41 2.74 -16.08
N HIS A 9 4.15 2.45 -17.14
CA HIS A 9 3.75 1.47 -18.14
C HIS A 9 3.61 0.06 -17.54
N ARG A 10 4.55 -0.35 -16.69
CA ARG A 10 4.51 -1.65 -16.00
C ARG A 10 3.33 -1.74 -15.05
N CYS A 11 3.12 -0.73 -14.22
CA CYS A 11 2.01 -0.65 -13.27
C CYS A 11 0.66 -0.73 -13.99
N LEU A 12 0.38 0.20 -14.92
CA LEU A 12 -0.88 0.24 -15.67
C LEU A 12 -1.09 -1.02 -16.52
N GLY A 13 -0.06 -1.50 -17.21
CA GLY A 13 -0.15 -2.75 -17.96
C GLY A 13 -0.47 -3.97 -17.10
N SER A 14 -0.09 -3.97 -15.80
CA SER A 14 -0.50 -5.02 -14.87
C SER A 14 -1.98 -4.93 -14.48
N VAL A 15 -2.53 -3.72 -14.40
CA VAL A 15 -3.96 -3.47 -14.17
C VAL A 15 -4.80 -3.87 -15.40
N GLU A 16 -4.39 -3.46 -16.58
CA GLU A 16 -5.09 -3.76 -17.85
C GLU A 16 -5.19 -5.27 -18.13
N ARG A 17 -4.27 -6.07 -17.62
CA ARG A 17 -4.28 -7.54 -17.76
C ARG A 17 -5.11 -8.27 -16.70
N GLN A 18 -5.80 -7.56 -15.81
CA GLN A 18 -6.64 -8.20 -14.80
C GLN A 18 -7.88 -8.85 -15.40
N THR A 19 -8.26 -10.01 -14.89
CA THR A 19 -9.48 -10.72 -15.29
C THR A 19 -10.74 -10.11 -14.69
N PHE A 20 -10.65 -9.53 -13.50
CA PHE A 20 -11.70 -8.72 -12.90
C PHE A 20 -11.77 -7.39 -13.65
N THR A 21 -12.96 -7.00 -14.13
CA THR A 21 -13.14 -5.85 -15.04
C THR A 21 -13.99 -4.72 -14.46
N ASP A 22 -14.65 -4.95 -13.32
CA ASP A 22 -15.49 -3.94 -12.68
C ASP A 22 -14.65 -3.05 -11.75
N TYR A 23 -13.81 -2.20 -12.35
CA TYR A 23 -12.97 -1.24 -11.65
C TYR A 23 -12.84 0.09 -12.40
N GLU A 24 -12.48 1.12 -11.66
CA GLU A 24 -12.01 2.39 -12.20
C GLU A 24 -10.52 2.59 -11.84
N ILE A 25 -9.81 3.36 -12.65
CA ILE A 25 -8.42 3.76 -12.38
C ILE A 25 -8.40 5.25 -12.07
N ILE A 26 -7.86 5.60 -10.90
CA ILE A 26 -7.63 6.98 -10.50
C ILE A 26 -6.14 7.21 -10.38
N LEU A 27 -5.60 7.99 -11.30
CA LEU A 27 -4.18 8.33 -11.36
C LEU A 27 -3.97 9.75 -10.84
N THR A 28 -3.12 9.90 -9.82
CA THR A 28 -2.72 11.19 -9.26
C THR A 28 -1.19 11.31 -9.22
N HIS A 29 -0.66 12.51 -9.41
CA HIS A 29 0.78 12.69 -9.62
C HIS A 29 1.37 13.99 -9.03
N SER A 30 0.68 14.64 -8.10
CA SER A 30 1.15 15.92 -7.56
C SER A 30 1.22 15.93 -6.03
N GLY A 31 2.24 16.60 -5.49
CA GLY A 31 2.45 16.73 -4.04
C GLY A 31 3.19 15.55 -3.41
N LEU A 32 3.25 15.54 -2.10
CA LEU A 32 3.82 14.45 -1.32
C LEU A 32 2.96 13.20 -1.39
N MET A 33 3.53 12.03 -1.10
CA MET A 33 2.90 10.72 -1.25
C MET A 33 1.55 10.63 -0.53
N ALA A 34 1.47 11.01 0.74
CA ALA A 34 0.25 10.98 1.53
C ALA A 34 -0.86 11.86 0.91
N ALA A 35 -0.57 13.14 0.63
CA ALA A 35 -1.52 14.07 0.02
C ALA A 35 -1.95 13.63 -1.39
N ASN A 36 -1.02 13.05 -2.16
CA ASN A 36 -1.32 12.51 -3.48
C ASN A 36 -2.27 11.31 -3.40
N SER A 37 -2.01 10.38 -2.49
CA SER A 37 -2.87 9.23 -2.23
C SER A 37 -4.24 9.63 -1.71
N ASN A 38 -4.32 10.61 -0.81
CA ASN A 38 -5.57 11.14 -0.28
C ASN A 38 -6.48 11.70 -1.37
N ARG A 39 -5.94 12.41 -2.36
CA ARG A 39 -6.74 12.90 -3.50
C ARG A 39 -7.29 11.74 -4.33
N ALA A 40 -6.53 10.68 -4.55
CA ALA A 40 -7.01 9.50 -5.25
C ALA A 40 -8.15 8.82 -4.46
N ILE A 41 -7.94 8.59 -3.16
CA ILE A 41 -8.93 8.00 -2.25
C ILE A 41 -10.23 8.81 -2.25
N GLN A 42 -10.16 10.13 -2.11
CA GLN A 42 -11.33 11.02 -2.11
C GLN A 42 -12.07 11.08 -3.46
N SER A 43 -11.40 10.74 -4.54
CA SER A 43 -11.99 10.70 -5.89
C SER A 43 -12.61 9.35 -6.24
N ALA A 44 -12.31 8.31 -5.47
CA ALA A 44 -12.77 6.96 -5.72
C ALA A 44 -14.30 6.82 -5.50
N LYS A 45 -14.95 6.08 -6.40
CA LYS A 45 -16.41 5.82 -6.40
C LYS A 45 -16.74 4.34 -6.17
N GLY A 46 -15.76 3.45 -6.41
CA GLY A 46 -15.92 2.02 -6.17
C GLY A 46 -16.12 1.70 -4.68
N GLU A 47 -16.67 0.54 -4.37
CA GLU A 47 -16.92 0.09 -3.00
C GLU A 47 -15.62 -0.24 -2.25
N ILE A 48 -14.60 -0.65 -2.98
CA ILE A 48 -13.29 -1.07 -2.46
C ILE A 48 -12.21 -0.16 -3.06
N ILE A 49 -11.37 0.39 -2.21
CA ILE A 49 -10.17 1.12 -2.62
C ILE A 49 -8.99 0.15 -2.60
N LYS A 50 -8.34 -0.03 -3.74
CA LYS A 50 -7.09 -0.77 -3.88
C LYS A 50 -5.97 0.20 -4.21
N ILE A 51 -5.02 0.36 -3.29
CA ILE A 51 -3.83 1.19 -3.53
C ILE A 51 -2.81 0.40 -4.35
N LEU A 52 -2.21 1.05 -5.34
CA LEU A 52 -1.08 0.53 -6.10
C LEU A 52 -0.14 1.68 -6.42
N TYR A 53 1.05 1.66 -5.84
CA TYR A 53 2.06 2.68 -6.13
C TYR A 53 2.73 2.44 -7.49
N LEU A 54 3.29 3.50 -8.04
CA LEU A 54 3.74 3.54 -9.43
C LEU A 54 4.84 2.53 -9.77
N ASP A 55 5.74 2.26 -8.83
CA ASP A 55 6.83 1.30 -8.96
C ASP A 55 6.41 -0.15 -8.69
N ASP A 56 5.18 -0.34 -8.19
CA ASP A 56 4.59 -1.64 -7.89
C ASP A 56 3.69 -2.12 -9.04
N TYR A 57 3.37 -3.41 -9.06
CA TYR A 57 2.49 -3.99 -10.06
C TYR A 57 1.82 -5.28 -9.57
N PHE A 58 0.69 -5.66 -10.16
CA PHE A 58 0.04 -6.93 -9.85
C PHE A 58 0.88 -8.12 -10.31
N ALA A 59 1.02 -9.11 -9.44
CA ALA A 59 1.87 -10.28 -9.67
C ALA A 59 1.32 -11.22 -10.75
N HIS A 60 -0.01 -11.25 -10.91
CA HIS A 60 -0.71 -12.14 -11.84
C HIS A 60 -2.07 -11.55 -12.28
N PRO A 61 -2.69 -12.07 -13.37
CA PRO A 61 -3.93 -11.51 -13.92
C PRO A 61 -5.19 -11.64 -13.03
N ASN A 62 -5.16 -12.49 -12.02
CA ASN A 62 -6.31 -12.72 -11.14
C ASN A 62 -6.21 -11.93 -9.81
N ALA A 63 -5.24 -11.04 -9.65
CA ALA A 63 -4.99 -10.38 -8.37
C ALA A 63 -6.18 -9.54 -7.88
N LEU A 64 -6.87 -8.82 -8.76
CA LEU A 64 -8.09 -8.08 -8.38
C LEU A 64 -9.26 -9.02 -8.09
N GLN A 65 -9.40 -10.12 -8.83
CA GLN A 65 -10.43 -11.13 -8.54
C GLN A 65 -10.23 -11.75 -7.17
N VAL A 66 -8.99 -12.10 -6.80
CA VAL A 66 -8.64 -12.62 -5.46
C VAL A 66 -9.05 -11.62 -4.38
N ILE A 67 -8.82 -10.32 -4.58
CA ILE A 67 -9.24 -9.29 -3.63
C ILE A 67 -10.77 -9.25 -3.54
N ALA A 68 -11.47 -9.18 -4.67
CA ALA A 68 -12.93 -9.11 -4.71
C ALA A 68 -13.59 -10.32 -4.03
N ASP A 69 -13.10 -11.53 -4.28
CA ASP A 69 -13.64 -12.79 -3.72
C ASP A 69 -13.42 -12.91 -2.20
N ASN A 70 -12.36 -12.28 -1.67
CA ASN A 70 -11.98 -12.37 -0.27
C ASN A 70 -12.37 -11.14 0.58
N PHE A 71 -12.81 -10.05 -0.04
CA PHE A 71 -13.17 -8.84 0.69
C PHE A 71 -14.50 -9.02 1.44
N LYS A 72 -14.44 -8.88 2.77
CA LYS A 72 -15.59 -9.08 3.67
C LYS A 72 -16.01 -7.80 4.40
N GLY A 73 -15.61 -6.64 3.88
CA GLY A 73 -15.74 -5.34 4.54
C GLY A 73 -14.51 -4.98 5.37
N GLY A 74 -14.44 -3.72 5.80
CA GLY A 74 -13.31 -3.18 6.54
C GLY A 74 -12.05 -3.08 5.69
N TRP A 75 -11.09 -3.96 5.91
CA TRP A 75 -9.83 -3.97 5.17
C TRP A 75 -9.24 -5.37 4.97
N LEU A 76 -8.45 -5.51 3.92
CA LEU A 76 -7.81 -6.73 3.47
C LEU A 76 -6.37 -6.43 3.09
N VAL A 77 -5.46 -7.37 3.37
CA VAL A 77 -4.06 -7.31 2.97
C VAL A 77 -3.63 -8.61 2.29
N THR A 78 -2.84 -8.48 1.22
CA THR A 78 -2.35 -9.61 0.43
C THR A 78 -0.86 -9.81 0.62
N GLY A 79 -0.37 -11.00 0.29
CA GLY A 79 1.06 -11.23 0.14
C GLY A 79 1.67 -10.43 -1.00
N CYS A 80 2.98 -10.22 -0.92
CA CYS A 80 3.77 -9.59 -1.96
C CYS A 80 5.12 -10.29 -2.18
N GLU A 81 5.75 -9.99 -3.30
CA GLU A 81 7.18 -10.21 -3.58
C GLU A 81 7.86 -8.88 -3.83
N HIS A 82 9.17 -8.88 -3.89
CA HIS A 82 9.98 -7.72 -4.21
C HIS A 82 10.65 -7.90 -5.58
N ASP A 83 10.87 -6.80 -6.30
CA ASP A 83 11.52 -6.79 -7.62
C ASP A 83 12.60 -5.69 -7.66
N ASN A 84 13.85 -6.06 -7.82
CA ASN A 84 14.98 -5.13 -7.96
C ASN A 84 15.32 -4.79 -9.42
N GLY A 85 14.48 -5.21 -10.37
CA GLY A 85 14.67 -5.04 -11.80
C GLY A 85 15.43 -6.18 -12.49
N GLU A 86 16.07 -7.07 -11.73
CA GLU A 86 16.76 -8.26 -12.22
C GLU A 86 15.99 -9.54 -11.90
N GLN A 87 15.41 -9.60 -10.71
CA GLN A 87 14.67 -10.77 -10.25
C GLN A 87 13.61 -10.40 -9.21
N ARG A 88 12.57 -11.25 -9.11
CA ARG A 88 11.67 -11.27 -7.97
C ARG A 88 12.29 -12.09 -6.84
N PHE A 89 12.11 -11.63 -5.61
CA PHE A 89 12.70 -12.25 -4.43
C PHE A 89 11.88 -11.95 -3.17
N ASN A 90 12.19 -12.63 -2.08
CA ASN A 90 11.68 -12.39 -0.75
C ASN A 90 10.14 -12.30 -0.68
N PRO A 91 9.41 -13.40 -0.96
CA PRO A 91 7.96 -13.43 -0.76
C PRO A 91 7.66 -13.08 0.71
N HIS A 92 6.69 -12.18 0.90
CA HIS A 92 6.27 -11.70 2.20
C HIS A 92 4.76 -11.89 2.36
N PHE A 93 4.35 -12.43 3.48
CA PHE A 93 2.95 -12.60 3.86
C PHE A 93 2.64 -11.75 5.08
N PRO A 94 1.62 -10.88 5.02
CA PRO A 94 1.35 -9.92 6.06
C PRO A 94 0.92 -10.60 7.36
N SER A 95 1.33 -10.00 8.47
CA SER A 95 0.91 -10.39 9.81
C SER A 95 0.82 -9.15 10.70
N TRP A 96 0.01 -9.20 11.76
CA TRP A 96 -0.03 -8.14 12.75
C TRP A 96 1.11 -8.29 13.76
N ASN A 97 1.68 -7.17 14.20
CA ASN A 97 2.70 -7.11 15.24
C ASN A 97 2.31 -6.06 16.28
N GLU A 98 2.39 -6.40 17.56
CA GLU A 98 2.06 -5.47 18.66
C GLU A 98 2.96 -4.22 18.70
N LYS A 99 4.18 -4.31 18.13
CA LYS A 99 5.13 -3.20 18.01
C LYS A 99 5.00 -2.39 16.72
N PHE A 100 3.83 -2.46 16.09
CA PHE A 100 3.57 -1.75 14.86
C PHE A 100 3.84 -0.24 14.98
N ALA A 101 3.33 0.39 16.04
CA ALA A 101 3.55 1.81 16.33
C ALA A 101 5.03 2.18 16.54
N GLU A 102 5.89 1.23 16.89
CA GLU A 102 7.35 1.40 17.04
C GLU A 102 8.09 1.32 15.67
N GLY A 103 7.38 1.22 14.55
CA GLY A 103 7.96 1.16 13.20
C GLY A 103 8.26 -0.25 12.70
N ILE A 104 7.79 -1.29 13.39
CA ILE A 104 7.93 -2.68 12.92
C ILE A 104 6.75 -3.03 12.01
N ASN A 105 6.85 -2.65 10.74
CA ASN A 105 5.83 -2.97 9.73
C ASN A 105 5.99 -4.42 9.23
N THR A 106 5.06 -5.28 9.63
CA THR A 106 4.96 -6.67 9.21
C THR A 106 3.81 -6.92 8.21
N ILE A 107 3.09 -5.88 7.80
CA ILE A 107 2.08 -5.94 6.73
C ILE A 107 2.74 -5.70 5.37
N GLY A 108 3.53 -4.65 5.24
CA GLY A 108 4.22 -4.27 4.02
C GLY A 108 3.77 -2.92 3.46
N SER A 109 4.16 -2.63 2.22
CA SER A 109 3.82 -1.41 1.48
C SER A 109 2.30 -1.22 1.35
N PRO A 110 1.78 0.02 1.25
CA PRO A 110 0.36 0.27 0.96
C PRO A 110 -0.18 -0.44 -0.29
N SER A 111 0.67 -0.84 -1.20
CA SER A 111 0.25 -1.61 -2.38
C SER A 111 -0.27 -3.02 -2.07
N VAL A 112 -0.11 -3.54 -0.84
CA VAL A 112 -0.78 -4.79 -0.42
C VAL A 112 -2.19 -4.56 0.12
N LEU A 113 -2.57 -3.30 0.39
CA LEU A 113 -3.81 -2.91 1.05
C LEU A 113 -4.98 -2.78 0.06
N ALA A 114 -6.14 -3.29 0.50
CA ALA A 114 -7.46 -2.93 -0.02
C ALA A 114 -8.38 -2.64 1.17
N PHE A 115 -9.25 -1.62 1.08
CA PHE A 115 -10.14 -1.24 2.17
C PHE A 115 -11.46 -0.64 1.68
N GLU A 116 -12.44 -0.60 2.57
CA GLU A 116 -13.80 -0.14 2.27
C GLU A 116 -13.82 1.36 1.98
N ASN A 117 -14.52 1.76 0.92
CA ASN A 117 -14.71 3.17 0.53
C ASN A 117 -15.87 3.86 1.26
N LYS A 118 -16.31 3.36 2.39
CA LYS A 118 -17.35 4.01 3.20
C LYS A 118 -16.72 4.90 4.27
N ASN A 119 -16.65 6.21 4.01
CA ASN A 119 -15.89 7.17 4.82
C ASN A 119 -14.43 6.70 5.00
N PRO A 120 -13.67 6.58 3.91
CA PRO A 120 -12.36 5.96 3.94
C PRO A 120 -11.39 6.73 4.84
N GLU A 121 -10.52 5.99 5.50
CA GLU A 121 -9.38 6.57 6.20
C GLU A 121 -8.40 7.17 5.20
N LEU A 122 -7.90 8.37 5.53
CA LEU A 122 -6.91 9.07 4.72
C LEU A 122 -5.53 8.95 5.36
N PHE A 123 -4.47 8.98 4.58
CA PHE A 123 -3.11 9.04 5.11
C PHE A 123 -2.88 10.31 5.92
N ASP A 124 -2.10 10.23 6.99
CA ASP A 124 -1.63 11.41 7.73
C ASP A 124 -0.54 12.13 6.91
N GLU A 125 -0.85 13.33 6.43
CA GLU A 125 0.04 14.10 5.53
C GLU A 125 1.30 14.64 6.21
N LYS A 126 1.45 14.44 7.52
CA LYS A 126 2.68 14.74 8.26
C LYS A 126 3.72 13.64 8.16
N LEU A 127 3.34 12.48 7.62
CA LEU A 127 4.18 11.29 7.53
C LEU A 127 4.61 11.04 6.08
N SER A 128 5.82 10.54 5.94
CA SER A 128 6.40 10.14 4.66
C SER A 128 6.85 8.67 4.66
N TRP A 129 7.30 8.15 5.79
CA TRP A 129 7.79 6.78 5.95
C TRP A 129 6.84 5.91 6.78
N MET A 130 6.31 6.45 7.90
CA MET A 130 5.37 5.76 8.78
C MET A 130 3.90 5.90 8.32
N LEU A 131 3.64 6.43 7.14
CA LEU A 131 2.28 6.73 6.68
C LEU A 131 1.40 5.48 6.50
N ASP A 132 2.00 4.37 6.11
CA ASP A 132 1.34 3.07 5.99
C ASP A 132 1.02 2.47 7.37
N VAL A 133 2.00 2.45 8.26
CA VAL A 133 1.87 1.97 9.64
C VAL A 133 0.74 2.72 10.36
N GLU A 134 0.73 4.05 10.26
CA GLU A 134 -0.26 4.90 10.91
C GLU A 134 -1.67 4.63 10.35
N LEU A 135 -1.80 4.47 9.04
CA LEU A 135 -3.08 4.10 8.40
C LEU A 135 -3.55 2.72 8.87
N TYR A 136 -2.66 1.74 8.94
CA TYR A 136 -2.99 0.38 9.39
C TYR A 136 -3.45 0.35 10.86
N LEU A 137 -2.85 1.17 11.73
CA LEU A 137 -3.29 1.32 13.12
C LEU A 137 -4.74 1.84 13.19
N ARG A 138 -5.09 2.87 12.41
CA ARG A 138 -6.48 3.39 12.36
C ARG A 138 -7.46 2.39 11.76
N LEU A 139 -7.07 1.68 10.71
CA LEU A 139 -7.91 0.62 10.15
C LEU A 139 -8.13 -0.51 11.16
N PHE A 140 -7.10 -0.87 11.91
CA PHE A 140 -7.22 -1.87 12.97
C PHE A 140 -8.09 -1.39 14.12
N GLU A 141 -7.95 -0.15 14.56
CA GLU A 141 -8.78 0.44 15.61
C GLU A 141 -10.26 0.50 15.20
N ARG A 142 -10.53 0.82 13.93
CA ARG A 142 -11.88 0.96 13.41
C ARG A 142 -12.55 -0.36 13.08
N TYR A 143 -11.85 -1.29 12.49
CA TYR A 143 -12.41 -2.53 11.91
C TYR A 143 -11.89 -3.81 12.55
N GLY A 144 -10.89 -3.74 13.43
CA GLY A 144 -10.18 -4.90 13.94
C GLY A 144 -9.19 -5.47 12.93
N SER A 145 -8.89 -6.75 13.07
CA SER A 145 -7.93 -7.45 12.23
C SER A 145 -8.33 -7.47 10.75
N PRO A 146 -7.37 -7.30 9.81
CA PRO A 146 -7.69 -7.41 8.38
C PRO A 146 -8.07 -8.83 7.98
N THR A 147 -8.69 -8.97 6.81
CA THR A 147 -8.68 -10.24 6.09
C THR A 147 -7.28 -10.45 5.52
N TYR A 148 -6.60 -11.51 5.94
CA TYR A 148 -5.30 -11.90 5.40
C TYR A 148 -5.50 -12.84 4.21
N VAL A 149 -4.92 -12.47 3.06
CA VAL A 149 -4.92 -13.30 1.85
C VAL A 149 -3.49 -13.79 1.60
N ASN A 150 -3.27 -15.08 1.83
CA ASN A 150 -1.97 -15.72 1.64
C ASN A 150 -1.73 -16.06 0.16
N ASP A 151 -1.79 -15.03 -0.68
CA ASP A 151 -1.48 -15.08 -2.10
C ASP A 151 -0.57 -13.90 -2.44
N VAL A 152 0.47 -14.14 -3.23
CA VAL A 152 1.37 -13.08 -3.72
C VAL A 152 0.66 -12.33 -4.83
N ASN A 153 -0.10 -11.32 -4.47
CA ASN A 153 -0.90 -10.51 -5.39
C ASN A 153 -0.17 -9.31 -5.97
N VAL A 154 0.86 -8.82 -5.28
CA VAL A 154 1.57 -7.60 -5.64
C VAL A 154 3.07 -7.85 -5.67
N VAL A 155 3.75 -7.20 -6.60
CA VAL A 155 5.21 -7.13 -6.64
C VAL A 155 5.63 -5.70 -6.33
N ILE A 156 6.42 -5.55 -5.29
CA ILE A 156 6.95 -4.27 -4.79
C ILE A 156 8.24 -3.94 -5.52
N GLY A 157 8.25 -2.84 -6.23
CA GLY A 157 9.46 -2.34 -6.92
C GLY A 157 10.47 -1.80 -5.92
N CYS A 158 11.68 -2.37 -5.91
CA CYS A 158 12.76 -1.96 -5.02
C CYS A 158 13.79 -1.09 -5.76
N GLY A 159 14.26 -0.03 -5.10
CA GLY A 159 15.28 0.84 -5.66
C GLY A 159 15.62 2.01 -4.74
N GLU A 160 16.68 2.75 -5.08
CA GLU A 160 17.18 3.89 -4.31
C GLU A 160 16.17 5.05 -4.18
N HIS A 161 15.10 5.04 -4.98
CA HIS A 161 14.02 6.03 -4.94
C HIS A 161 13.03 5.84 -3.78
N GLN A 162 13.05 4.67 -3.13
CA GLN A 162 12.14 4.39 -2.04
C GLN A 162 12.41 5.29 -0.83
N THR A 163 11.35 5.77 -0.20
CA THR A 163 11.40 6.62 0.99
C THR A 163 12.30 6.05 2.09
N THR A 164 12.33 4.71 2.20
CA THR A 164 13.21 4.00 3.14
C THR A 164 14.69 4.28 2.93
N TYR A 165 15.13 4.59 1.71
CA TYR A 165 16.53 4.92 1.42
C TYR A 165 16.80 6.42 1.37
N VAL A 166 15.76 7.23 1.15
CA VAL A 166 15.88 8.70 1.02
C VAL A 166 15.90 9.39 2.37
N LEU A 167 15.08 8.95 3.32
CA LEU A 167 15.01 9.56 4.66
C LEU A 167 16.17 9.14 5.56
N SER A 168 16.71 10.13 6.27
CA SER A 168 17.75 9.91 7.30
C SER A 168 17.21 9.12 8.50
N PRO A 169 18.07 8.48 9.28
CA PRO A 169 17.67 7.80 10.52
C PRO A 169 16.95 8.75 11.51
N GLU A 170 17.38 10.00 11.58
CA GLU A 170 16.80 11.02 12.46
C GLU A 170 15.38 11.41 12.04
N GLU A 171 15.12 11.52 10.73
CA GLU A 171 13.78 11.79 10.20
C GLU A 171 12.84 10.62 10.47
N LYS A 172 13.28 9.39 10.25
CA LYS A 172 12.50 8.19 10.57
C LYS A 172 12.18 8.11 12.06
N GLN A 173 13.16 8.38 12.93
CA GLN A 173 12.97 8.36 14.38
C GLN A 173 11.91 9.38 14.82
N LYS A 174 11.89 10.58 14.25
CA LYS A 174 10.85 11.59 14.52
C LYS A 174 9.45 11.12 14.13
N GLU A 175 9.31 10.43 13.00
CA GLU A 175 8.03 9.86 12.59
C GLU A 175 7.57 8.73 13.52
N VAL A 176 8.49 7.86 13.97
CA VAL A 176 8.20 6.84 14.99
C VAL A 176 7.71 7.49 16.29
N GLU A 177 8.43 8.48 16.80
CA GLU A 177 8.05 9.21 18.03
C GLU A 177 6.68 9.88 17.89
N TYR A 178 6.39 10.46 16.72
CA TYR A 178 5.08 11.04 16.43
C TYR A 178 3.97 9.99 16.49
N VAL A 179 4.15 8.84 15.84
CA VAL A 179 3.16 7.75 15.81
C VAL A 179 3.00 7.13 17.21
N VAL A 180 4.09 6.79 17.89
CA VAL A 180 4.04 6.26 19.27
C VAL A 180 3.26 7.20 20.18
N LYS A 181 3.54 8.52 20.13
CA LYS A 181 2.84 9.51 20.95
C LYS A 181 1.35 9.61 20.62
N LYS A 182 0.96 9.36 19.36
CA LYS A 182 -0.43 9.41 18.91
C LYS A 182 -1.27 8.26 19.43
N TYR A 183 -0.63 7.10 19.68
CA TYR A 183 -1.28 5.86 20.10
C TYR A 183 -0.89 5.37 21.52
N ALA A 184 -0.20 6.20 22.32
CA ALA A 184 0.22 5.91 23.71
C ALA A 184 -0.93 6.03 24.74
#